data_8fd3ec172f08471b94f27314401b0a9a
#
_entry.id   8fd3ec172f08471b94f27314401b0a9a
#
_cell.length_a   1.000
_cell.length_b   1.000
_cell.length_c   1.000
_cell.angle_alpha   90.00
_cell.angle_beta   90.00
_cell.angle_gamma   90.00
#
_symmetry.space_group_name_H-M   'P 1'
#
loop_
_entity.id
_entity.type
_entity.pdbx_description
1 polymer ?
#
loop_
_entity_poly.entity_id
_entity_poly.type
_entity_poly.pdbx_seq_one_letter_code
_entity_poly.pdbx_strand_id
1 'polypeptide(L)'
;MANENAPNTDFAREFLEVLRPLLRRIRSERSLSPGKMGILYQLSQQESATGAELAAAVRISPQAISLATGELVDLGWIRSVPDAVDRRKKRFELTEVGKEKLTQEIHAGEGWISQAIAEKLSLQDREVLAMALPVLEKIGREKLHG
;
A
#
# COMPACT_ATOMS: atom_id res chain seq x y z
N MET A 1 8.40 -35.88 17.69
CA MET A 1 8.56 -34.46 17.94
C MET A 1 7.74 -33.68 16.93
N ALA A 2 6.90 -32.79 17.39
CA ALA A 2 6.20 -31.88 16.49
C ALA A 2 7.24 -30.98 15.80
N ASN A 3 7.11 -30.82 14.50
CA ASN A 3 7.99 -29.91 13.75
C ASN A 3 7.59 -28.46 14.12
N GLU A 4 8.37 -27.80 14.95
CA GLU A 4 8.12 -26.42 15.41
C GLU A 4 8.04 -25.40 14.25
N ASN A 5 8.54 -25.79 13.06
CA ASN A 5 8.49 -24.96 11.84
C ASN A 5 7.35 -25.32 10.89
N ALA A 6 6.45 -26.23 11.27
CA ALA A 6 5.29 -26.54 10.42
C ALA A 6 4.32 -25.37 10.38
N PRO A 7 3.77 -25.03 9.19
CA PRO A 7 2.77 -23.95 9.08
C PRO A 7 1.55 -24.23 9.97
N ASN A 8 1.21 -23.28 10.82
CA ASN A 8 0.01 -23.35 11.65
C ASN A 8 -1.14 -22.59 10.95
N THR A 9 -1.92 -23.32 10.17
CA THR A 9 -3.02 -22.76 9.37
C THR A 9 -4.16 -22.22 10.23
N ASP A 10 -4.42 -22.81 11.38
CA ASP A 10 -5.48 -22.35 12.29
C ASP A 10 -5.11 -21.02 12.92
N PHE A 11 -3.87 -20.86 13.37
CA PHE A 11 -3.37 -19.59 13.87
C PHE A 11 -3.36 -18.51 12.76
N ALA A 12 -2.93 -18.85 11.56
CA ALA A 12 -2.94 -17.93 10.43
C ALA A 12 -4.36 -17.43 10.09
N ARG A 13 -5.34 -18.33 10.15
CA ARG A 13 -6.75 -17.96 9.94
C ARG A 13 -7.24 -16.99 11.01
N GLU A 14 -7.04 -17.30 12.28
CA GLU A 14 -7.41 -16.44 13.40
C GLU A 14 -6.73 -15.06 13.31
N PHE A 15 -5.44 -15.03 13.02
CA PHE A 15 -4.68 -13.80 12.80
C PHE A 15 -5.30 -12.92 11.71
N LEU A 16 -5.64 -13.51 10.55
CA LEU A 16 -6.28 -12.78 9.47
C LEU A 16 -7.70 -12.33 9.81
N GLU A 17 -8.46 -13.12 10.56
CA GLU A 17 -9.81 -12.74 11.03
C GLU A 17 -9.76 -11.49 11.92
N VAL A 18 -8.74 -11.38 12.77
CA VAL A 18 -8.53 -10.20 13.62
C VAL A 18 -8.06 -8.99 12.80
N LEU A 19 -7.14 -9.20 11.85
CA LEU A 19 -6.56 -8.10 11.08
C LEU A 19 -7.49 -7.51 10.03
N ARG A 20 -8.30 -8.33 9.35
CA ARG A 20 -9.14 -7.86 8.22
C ARG A 20 -10.07 -6.70 8.58
N PRO A 21 -10.83 -6.72 9.68
CA PRO A 21 -11.68 -5.60 10.05
C PRO A 21 -10.88 -4.33 10.35
N LEU A 22 -9.73 -4.48 11.01
CA LEU A 22 -8.83 -3.37 11.33
C LEU A 22 -8.28 -2.70 10.06
N LEU A 23 -7.75 -3.48 9.14
CA LEU A 23 -7.23 -2.98 7.87
C LEU A 23 -8.34 -2.37 7.00
N ARG A 24 -9.53 -2.96 7.00
CA ARG A 24 -10.69 -2.40 6.30
C ARG A 24 -11.04 -1.02 6.85
N ARG A 25 -11.05 -0.87 8.16
CA ARG A 25 -11.35 0.41 8.80
C ARG A 25 -10.29 1.48 8.48
N ILE A 26 -9.02 1.12 8.56
CA ILE A 26 -7.92 2.04 8.17
C ILE A 26 -8.07 2.47 6.71
N ARG A 27 -8.33 1.53 5.81
CA ARG A 27 -8.52 1.83 4.38
C ARG A 27 -9.73 2.70 4.11
N SER A 28 -10.80 2.60 4.89
CA SER A 28 -12.01 3.40 4.72
C SER A 28 -11.79 4.90 4.98
N GLU A 29 -10.72 5.26 5.67
CA GLU A 29 -10.32 6.66 5.87
C GLU A 29 -9.64 7.27 4.63
N ARG A 30 -9.26 6.45 3.66
CA ARG A 30 -8.65 6.92 2.41
C ARG A 30 -9.72 7.29 1.39
N SER A 31 -9.45 8.34 0.61
CA SER A 31 -10.32 8.75 -0.50
C SER A 31 -10.02 8.04 -1.82
N LEU A 32 -8.82 7.48 -1.96
CA LEU A 32 -8.38 6.79 -3.16
C LEU A 32 -8.66 5.28 -3.13
N SER A 33 -8.97 4.73 -4.29
CA SER A 33 -9.02 3.28 -4.48
C SER A 33 -7.65 2.64 -4.25
N PRO A 34 -7.60 1.34 -3.86
CA PRO A 34 -6.33 0.62 -3.70
C PRO A 34 -5.45 0.63 -4.95
N GLY A 35 -6.06 0.57 -6.14
CA GLY A 35 -5.33 0.63 -7.41
C GLY A 35 -4.64 1.97 -7.64
N LYS A 36 -5.35 3.07 -7.46
CA LYS A 36 -4.78 4.42 -7.57
C LYS A 36 -3.70 4.67 -6.50
N MET A 37 -3.96 4.22 -5.29
CA MET A 37 -3.01 4.29 -4.18
C MET A 37 -1.71 3.55 -4.52
N GLY A 38 -1.83 2.34 -5.07
CA GLY A 38 -0.69 1.53 -5.51
C GLY A 38 0.12 2.21 -6.61
N ILE A 39 -0.54 2.84 -7.58
CA ILE A 39 0.13 3.59 -8.66
C ILE A 39 0.94 4.76 -8.09
N LEU A 40 0.34 5.59 -7.25
CA LEU A 40 1.05 6.72 -6.65
C LEU A 40 2.23 6.26 -5.80
N TYR A 41 2.03 5.22 -5.01
CA TYR A 41 3.09 4.65 -4.18
C TYR A 41 4.25 4.13 -5.05
N GLN A 42 3.95 3.37 -6.10
CA GLN A 42 4.96 2.85 -7.01
C GLN A 42 5.76 3.97 -7.67
N LEU A 43 5.09 5.04 -8.12
CA LEU A 43 5.74 6.21 -8.72
C LEU A 43 6.51 7.07 -7.71
N SER A 44 6.24 6.90 -6.41
CA SER A 44 7.05 7.54 -5.36
C SER A 44 8.40 6.84 -5.13
N GLN A 45 8.50 5.56 -5.52
CA GLN A 45 9.71 4.75 -5.32
C GLN A 45 10.66 4.78 -6.51
N GLN A 46 10.24 5.29 -7.64
CA GLN A 46 11.04 5.37 -8.87
C GLN A 46 10.68 6.62 -9.67
N GLU A 47 11.60 7.07 -10.51
CA GLU A 47 11.44 8.31 -11.28
C GLU A 47 10.25 8.26 -12.24
N SER A 48 10.08 7.14 -12.94
CA SER A 48 8.97 6.92 -13.88
C SER A 48 8.69 5.45 -14.09
N ALA A 49 7.50 5.12 -14.58
CA ALA A 49 7.12 3.76 -14.96
C ALA A 49 6.16 3.77 -16.15
N THR A 50 6.21 2.71 -16.96
CA THR A 50 5.23 2.47 -18.02
C THR A 50 3.94 1.91 -17.43
N GLY A 51 2.84 1.96 -18.21
CA GLY A 51 1.58 1.33 -17.80
C GLY A 51 1.72 -0.17 -17.54
N ALA A 52 2.52 -0.88 -18.36
CA ALA A 52 2.79 -2.31 -18.18
C ALA A 52 3.56 -2.59 -16.87
N GLU A 53 4.56 -1.79 -16.56
CA GLU A 53 5.32 -1.90 -15.30
C GLU A 53 4.41 -1.64 -14.08
N LEU A 54 3.52 -0.64 -14.16
CA LEU A 54 2.55 -0.35 -13.11
C LEU A 54 1.53 -1.48 -12.94
N ALA A 55 1.02 -2.04 -14.05
CA ALA A 55 0.08 -3.17 -14.01
C ALA A 55 0.68 -4.37 -13.30
N ALA A 56 1.95 -4.69 -13.59
CA ALA A 56 2.67 -5.78 -12.95
C ALA A 56 2.92 -5.51 -11.46
N ALA A 57 3.36 -4.31 -11.09
CA ALA A 57 3.68 -3.94 -9.72
C ALA A 57 2.44 -3.86 -8.82
N VAL A 58 1.35 -3.29 -9.32
CA VAL A 58 0.09 -3.12 -8.58
C VAL A 58 -0.80 -4.36 -8.66
N ARG A 59 -0.51 -5.28 -9.57
CA ARG A 59 -1.26 -6.54 -9.81
C ARG A 59 -2.72 -6.29 -10.19
N ILE A 60 -2.94 -5.37 -11.11
CA ILE A 60 -4.25 -5.10 -11.72
C ILE A 60 -4.15 -5.20 -13.24
N SER A 61 -5.30 -5.33 -13.90
CA SER A 61 -5.34 -5.52 -15.35
C SER A 61 -4.81 -4.29 -16.11
N PRO A 62 -4.30 -4.47 -17.34
CA PRO A 62 -3.91 -3.34 -18.20
C PRO A 62 -5.05 -2.35 -18.44
N GLN A 63 -6.30 -2.81 -18.55
CA GLN A 63 -7.45 -1.93 -18.69
C GLN A 63 -7.69 -1.09 -17.44
N ALA A 64 -7.58 -1.69 -16.25
CA ALA A 64 -7.71 -0.98 -14.98
C ALA A 64 -6.60 0.06 -14.79
N ILE A 65 -5.36 -0.26 -15.18
CA ILE A 65 -4.25 0.68 -15.19
C ILE A 65 -4.51 1.85 -16.13
N SER A 66 -4.95 1.57 -17.34
CA SER A 66 -5.25 2.61 -18.35
C SER A 66 -6.30 3.59 -17.84
N LEU A 67 -7.38 3.09 -17.26
CA LEU A 67 -8.42 3.91 -16.66
C LEU A 67 -7.89 4.74 -15.47
N ALA A 68 -7.21 4.09 -14.52
CA ALA A 68 -6.70 4.76 -13.33
C ALA A 68 -5.63 5.81 -13.64
N THR A 69 -4.71 5.52 -14.55
CA THR A 69 -3.68 6.50 -14.98
C THR A 69 -4.30 7.68 -15.70
N GLY A 70 -5.32 7.44 -16.55
CA GLY A 70 -6.07 8.52 -17.20
C GLY A 70 -6.73 9.46 -16.19
N GLU A 71 -7.40 8.93 -15.19
CA GLU A 71 -8.01 9.69 -14.11
C GLU A 71 -6.97 10.48 -13.28
N LEU A 72 -5.85 9.85 -12.96
CA LEU A 72 -4.78 10.50 -12.19
C LEU A 72 -4.08 11.61 -12.98
N VAL A 73 -3.93 11.46 -14.28
CA VAL A 73 -3.43 12.53 -15.17
C VAL A 73 -4.41 13.71 -15.20
N ASP A 74 -5.70 13.42 -15.35
CA ASP A 74 -6.75 14.46 -15.36
C ASP A 74 -6.79 15.25 -14.04
N LEU A 75 -6.52 14.60 -12.92
CA LEU A 75 -6.40 15.24 -11.60
C LEU A 75 -5.08 16.02 -11.42
N GLY A 76 -4.10 15.84 -12.30
CA GLY A 76 -2.80 16.46 -12.18
C GLY A 76 -1.87 15.84 -11.14
N TRP A 77 -2.15 14.62 -10.66
CA TRP A 77 -1.35 13.92 -9.65
C TRP A 77 -0.21 13.11 -10.25
N ILE A 78 -0.36 12.70 -11.49
CA ILE A 78 0.71 12.14 -12.33
C ILE A 78 0.72 12.87 -13.66
N ARG A 79 1.85 12.75 -14.36
CA ARG A 79 1.97 13.24 -15.74
C ARG A 79 2.47 12.15 -16.65
N SER A 80 2.03 12.19 -17.91
CA SER A 80 2.51 11.31 -18.96
C SER A 80 3.70 11.97 -19.66
N VAL A 81 4.76 11.21 -19.84
CA VAL A 81 5.96 11.62 -20.60
C VAL A 81 6.29 10.57 -21.62
N PRO A 82 6.87 10.94 -22.79
CA PRO A 82 7.32 9.95 -23.75
C PRO A 82 8.47 9.11 -23.19
N ASP A 83 8.52 7.82 -23.56
CA ASP A 83 9.69 7.00 -23.28
C ASP A 83 10.90 7.52 -24.07
N ALA A 84 12.08 7.57 -23.43
CA ALA A 84 13.28 8.09 -24.04
C ALA A 84 13.79 7.23 -25.22
N VAL A 85 13.52 5.93 -25.20
CA VAL A 85 13.96 4.95 -26.21
C VAL A 85 12.89 4.72 -27.27
N ASP A 86 11.64 4.50 -26.86
CA ASP A 86 10.49 4.29 -27.75
C ASP A 86 9.40 5.32 -27.45
N ARG A 87 9.35 6.38 -28.26
CA ARG A 87 8.39 7.50 -28.11
C ARG A 87 6.93 7.08 -28.26
N ARG A 88 6.64 5.89 -28.77
CA ARG A 88 5.27 5.34 -28.83
C ARG A 88 4.79 4.85 -27.47
N LYS A 89 5.71 4.56 -26.55
CA LYS A 89 5.41 4.19 -25.17
C LYS A 89 5.30 5.43 -24.31
N LYS A 90 4.33 5.40 -23.39
CA LYS A 90 4.16 6.43 -22.37
C LYS A 90 4.76 5.95 -21.06
N ARG A 91 5.45 6.86 -20.40
CA ARG A 91 5.85 6.71 -19.01
C ARG A 91 5.07 7.69 -18.15
N PHE A 92 4.89 7.34 -16.91
CA PHE A 92 4.20 8.18 -15.94
C PHE A 92 5.17 8.60 -14.83
N GLU A 93 5.01 9.82 -14.38
CA GLU A 93 5.77 10.39 -13.28
C GLU A 93 4.83 11.01 -12.27
N LEU A 94 5.21 10.96 -11.00
CA LEU A 94 4.49 11.61 -9.93
C LEU A 94 4.74 13.12 -9.98
N THR A 95 3.69 13.93 -9.91
CA THR A 95 3.80 15.39 -9.80
C THR A 95 3.98 15.80 -8.32
N GLU A 96 4.35 17.07 -8.07
CA GLU A 96 4.41 17.59 -6.69
C GLU A 96 3.04 17.51 -6.00
N VAL A 97 1.96 17.83 -6.73
CA VAL A 97 0.59 17.66 -6.21
C VAL A 97 0.29 16.19 -5.89
N GLY A 98 0.73 15.27 -6.74
CA GLY A 98 0.59 13.84 -6.51
C GLY A 98 1.36 13.35 -5.28
N LYS A 99 2.55 13.88 -5.02
CA LYS A 99 3.33 13.60 -3.81
C LYS A 99 2.61 14.05 -2.54
N GLU A 100 2.06 15.26 -2.55
CA GLU A 100 1.26 15.78 -1.44
C GLU A 100 0.02 14.93 -1.19
N LYS A 101 -0.68 14.54 -2.26
CA LYS A 101 -1.87 13.70 -2.18
C LYS A 101 -1.54 12.31 -1.64
N LEU A 102 -0.45 11.70 -2.08
CA LEU A 102 0.02 10.41 -1.57
C LEU A 102 0.30 10.50 -0.07
N THR A 103 1.00 11.54 0.37
CA THR A 103 1.29 11.78 1.79
C THR A 103 0.00 11.88 2.61
N GLN A 104 -0.99 12.65 2.15
CA GLN A 104 -2.29 12.75 2.80
C GLN A 104 -3.00 11.39 2.91
N GLU A 105 -2.98 10.60 1.85
CA GLU A 105 -3.60 9.28 1.82
C GLU A 105 -2.89 8.27 2.73
N ILE A 106 -1.56 8.30 2.80
CA ILE A 106 -0.79 7.46 3.72
C ILE A 106 -1.17 7.76 5.17
N HIS A 107 -1.30 9.04 5.51
CA HIS A 107 -1.63 9.51 6.86
C HIS A 107 -3.13 9.49 7.19
N ALA A 108 -4.01 9.22 6.22
CA ALA A 108 -5.46 9.29 6.41
C ALA A 108 -5.99 8.39 7.54
N GLY A 109 -5.40 7.21 7.74
CA GLY A 109 -5.77 6.28 8.79
C GLY A 109 -5.13 6.56 10.16
N GLU A 110 -4.09 7.37 10.24
CA GLU A 110 -3.30 7.58 11.46
C GLU A 110 -4.11 8.22 12.58
N GLY A 111 -4.89 9.23 12.27
CA GLY A 111 -5.74 9.91 13.25
C GLY A 111 -6.75 8.96 13.88
N TRP A 112 -7.43 8.17 13.06
CA TRP A 112 -8.37 7.19 13.55
C TRP A 112 -7.71 6.12 14.42
N ILE A 113 -6.61 5.50 13.97
CA ILE A 113 -5.96 4.43 14.75
C ILE A 113 -5.35 4.97 16.05
N SER A 114 -4.79 6.18 16.03
CA SER A 114 -4.27 6.84 17.21
C SER A 114 -5.37 7.05 18.26
N GLN A 115 -6.53 7.55 17.85
CA GLN A 115 -7.66 7.73 18.73
C GLN A 115 -8.22 6.40 19.25
N ALA A 116 -8.34 5.40 18.39
CA ALA A 116 -8.82 4.07 18.78
C ALA A 116 -7.88 3.42 19.83
N ILE A 117 -6.58 3.55 19.66
CA ILE A 117 -5.60 3.08 20.65
C ILE A 117 -5.78 3.82 21.97
N ALA A 118 -5.91 5.14 21.93
CA ALA A 118 -6.06 5.96 23.14
C ALA A 118 -7.33 5.62 23.94
N GLU A 119 -8.43 5.38 23.24
CA GLU A 119 -9.74 5.15 23.87
C GLU A 119 -9.95 3.69 24.31
N LYS A 120 -9.42 2.73 23.55
CA LYS A 120 -9.77 1.31 23.73
C LYS A 120 -8.71 0.48 24.43
N LEU A 121 -7.45 0.92 24.42
CA LEU A 121 -6.33 0.13 24.94
C LEU A 121 -5.83 0.67 26.27
N SER A 122 -5.62 -0.26 27.23
CA SER A 122 -4.87 0.03 28.45
C SER A 122 -3.39 0.33 28.14
N LEU A 123 -2.64 0.87 29.11
CA LEU A 123 -1.19 1.06 28.94
C LEU A 123 -0.48 -0.27 28.69
N GLN A 124 -0.90 -1.35 29.35
CA GLN A 124 -0.37 -2.69 29.14
C GLN A 124 -0.65 -3.20 27.72
N ASP A 125 -1.86 -3.02 27.20
CA ASP A 125 -2.20 -3.40 25.81
C ASP A 125 -1.34 -2.66 24.78
N ARG A 126 -1.07 -1.36 25.02
CA ARG A 126 -0.22 -0.55 24.14
C ARG A 126 1.23 -1.04 24.14
N GLU A 127 1.75 -1.47 25.30
CA GLU A 127 3.08 -2.08 25.39
C GLU A 127 3.15 -3.40 24.62
N VAL A 128 2.17 -4.26 24.77
CA VAL A 128 2.07 -5.52 24.01
C VAL A 128 2.01 -5.26 22.51
N LEU A 129 1.19 -4.30 22.08
CA LEU A 129 1.09 -3.93 20.66
C LEU A 129 2.41 -3.37 20.13
N ALA A 130 3.11 -2.52 20.89
CA ALA A 130 4.41 -2.00 20.50
C ALA A 130 5.45 -3.11 20.34
N MET A 131 5.45 -4.11 21.19
CA MET A 131 6.31 -5.29 21.09
C MET A 131 5.99 -6.17 19.88
N ALA A 132 4.74 -6.15 19.42
CA ALA A 132 4.32 -6.92 18.25
C ALA A 132 4.80 -6.30 16.92
N LEU A 133 5.07 -5.00 16.85
CA LEU A 133 5.45 -4.33 15.61
C LEU A 133 6.68 -4.94 14.93
N PRO A 134 7.82 -5.19 15.62
CA PRO A 134 8.97 -5.84 14.98
C PRO A 134 8.67 -7.27 14.51
N VAL A 135 7.75 -7.97 15.18
CA VAL A 135 7.33 -9.33 14.81
C VAL A 135 6.52 -9.29 13.53
N LEU A 136 5.60 -8.34 13.40
CA LEU A 136 4.80 -8.13 12.19
C LEU A 136 5.67 -7.73 10.99
N GLU A 137 6.67 -6.88 11.21
CA GLU A 137 7.64 -6.53 10.18
C GLU A 137 8.35 -7.75 9.60
N LYS A 138 8.73 -8.71 10.44
CA LYS A 138 9.40 -9.95 9.98
C LYS A 138 8.52 -10.76 9.03
N ILE A 139 7.21 -10.76 9.24
CA ILE A 139 6.25 -11.46 8.36
C ILE A 139 6.15 -10.75 7.01
N GLY A 140 6.11 -9.42 7.01
CA GLY A 140 5.92 -8.61 5.81
C GLY A 140 7.17 -8.42 4.95
N ARG A 141 8.36 -8.67 5.49
CA ARG A 141 9.59 -8.54 4.71
C ARG A 141 9.72 -9.69 3.72
N GLU A 142 9.72 -9.37 2.44
CA GLU A 142 10.11 -10.34 1.41
C GLU A 142 11.59 -10.71 1.63
N LYS A 143 11.88 -12.00 1.64
CA LYS A 143 13.27 -12.46 1.55
C LYS A 143 13.80 -11.94 0.21
N LEU A 144 14.72 -10.99 0.26
CA LEU A 144 15.55 -10.67 -0.90
C LEU A 144 16.27 -11.97 -1.26
N HIS A 145 15.82 -12.62 -2.31
CA HIS A 145 16.54 -13.74 -2.89
C HIS A 145 17.80 -13.13 -3.51
N GLY A 146 18.87 -13.23 -2.73
CA GLY A 146 20.21 -12.94 -3.22
C GLY A 146 20.66 -14.01 -4.22
#